data_14e3e6d3341a81afc4c46046b894971f
#
_entry.id   14e3e6d3341a81afc4c46046b894971f
#
_cell.length_a   1.000
_cell.length_b   1.000
_cell.length_c   1.000
_cell.angle_alpha   90.00
_cell.angle_beta   90.00
_cell.angle_gamma   90.00
#
_symmetry.space_group_name_H-M   'P 1'
#
loop_
_entity.id
_entity.type
_entity.pdbx_description
1 polymer ?
#
loop_
_entity_poly.entity_id
_entity_poly.type
_entity_poly.pdbx_seq_one_letter_code
_entity_poly.pdbx_strand_id
1 'polypeptide(L)'
;IIGDWTAKRTFWNGVHYGIELADGGKSICVDLPLEVIQNGGIRPGDRVDVLGIPVVYLKKSVVLFKLHVHAASVIEASAGGRGPEPVKNIEGTISHLKELGFKRIPFPKRATAISVIHSKSHAANVFADFKNELDLKSVNVESLPTAMTDPSAIARAIDQASGNVVVLIRGGGDDAEFTTFQHDDVVKALARKAAHRITGLGHYGNLTYADIIADFCTTTPTSAGAYVREQLIRTYNMRQTERETLEEQAALIKALRISKLKWMLVALAGIALAGYLGFFR
;
A
#
# COMPACT_ATOMS: atom_id res chain seq x y z
N ILE A 1 12.22 27.74 3.53
CA ILE A 1 10.75 27.97 3.53
C ILE A 1 10.09 26.73 2.95
N ILE A 2 9.08 26.21 3.60
CA ILE A 2 8.27 25.12 3.08
C ILE A 2 7.31 25.64 2.03
N GLY A 3 7.34 25.03 0.85
CA GLY A 3 6.32 25.21 -0.18
C GLY A 3 5.06 24.41 0.09
N ASP A 4 4.10 24.48 -0.84
CA ASP A 4 2.87 23.72 -0.77
C ASP A 4 3.12 22.20 -0.83
N TRP A 5 2.19 21.43 -0.23
CA TRP A 5 2.24 19.98 -0.27
C TRP A 5 2.00 19.47 -1.69
N THR A 6 3.05 18.98 -2.35
CA THR A 6 2.99 18.63 -3.78
C THR A 6 2.62 17.16 -4.07
N ALA A 7 2.84 16.27 -3.14
CA ALA A 7 2.51 14.85 -3.29
C ALA A 7 2.41 14.16 -1.93
N LYS A 8 1.40 13.35 -1.77
CA LYS A 8 1.24 12.42 -0.64
C LYS A 8 1.69 11.04 -1.08
N ARG A 9 2.50 10.37 -0.28
CA ARG A 9 2.97 9.01 -0.54
C ARG A 9 2.81 8.15 0.69
N THR A 10 2.40 6.91 0.50
CA THR A 10 2.32 5.94 1.59
C THR A 10 3.41 4.90 1.40
N PHE A 11 4.27 4.79 2.39
CA PHE A 11 5.32 3.80 2.48
C PHE A 11 4.98 2.79 3.59
N TRP A 12 5.72 1.71 3.65
CA TRP A 12 5.59 0.70 4.71
C TRP A 12 5.80 1.26 6.12
N ASN A 13 6.54 2.37 6.24
CA ASN A 13 6.83 3.08 7.50
C ASN A 13 5.91 4.30 7.74
N GLY A 14 4.84 4.48 6.96
CA GLY A 14 3.87 5.55 7.18
C GLY A 14 3.57 6.42 5.97
N VAL A 15 2.86 7.50 6.22
CA VAL A 15 2.48 8.50 5.21
C VAL A 15 3.54 9.59 5.16
N HIS A 16 3.99 9.91 3.95
CA HIS A 16 4.94 10.98 3.69
C HIS A 16 4.35 11.99 2.72
N TYR A 17 4.72 13.25 2.88
CA TYR A 17 4.40 14.30 1.93
C TYR A 17 5.63 14.70 1.13
N GLY A 18 5.48 14.74 -0.20
CA GLY A 18 6.45 15.39 -1.06
C GLY A 18 6.27 16.91 -0.97
N ILE A 19 7.32 17.62 -0.67
CA ILE A 19 7.32 19.07 -0.53
C ILE A 19 8.55 19.65 -1.22
N GLU A 20 8.48 20.89 -1.59
CA GLU A 20 9.61 21.68 -2.03
C GLU A 20 10.07 22.59 -0.88
N LEU A 21 11.34 22.45 -0.47
CA LEU A 21 11.98 23.39 0.42
C LEU A 21 12.74 24.40 -0.44
N ALA A 22 12.47 25.67 -0.23
CA ALA A 22 13.11 26.75 -0.95
C ALA A 22 13.93 27.65 -0.01
N ASP A 23 15.13 28.01 -0.43
CA ASP A 23 15.97 29.03 0.24
C ASP A 23 16.82 29.79 -0.79
N GLY A 24 16.80 31.10 -0.72
CA GLY A 24 17.63 31.98 -1.57
C GLY A 24 17.51 31.74 -3.07
N GLY A 25 16.31 31.40 -3.57
CA GLY A 25 16.04 31.10 -5.00
C GLY A 25 16.46 29.71 -5.44
N LYS A 26 16.89 28.85 -4.52
CA LYS A 26 17.16 27.43 -4.74
C LYS A 26 16.07 26.60 -4.08
N SER A 27 15.75 25.45 -4.68
CA SER A 27 14.77 24.53 -4.10
C SER A 27 15.23 23.09 -4.16
N ILE A 28 14.76 22.29 -3.20
CA ILE A 28 14.98 20.85 -3.16
C ILE A 28 13.68 20.14 -2.80
N CYS A 29 13.39 19.03 -3.51
CA CYS A 29 12.28 18.17 -3.14
C CYS A 29 12.65 17.32 -1.93
N VAL A 30 11.76 17.29 -0.94
CA VAL A 30 11.91 16.47 0.26
C VAL A 30 10.70 15.56 0.44
N ASP A 31 10.91 14.40 1.03
CA ASP A 31 9.82 13.55 1.53
C ASP A 31 9.76 13.72 3.07
N LEU A 32 8.68 14.32 3.54
CA LEU A 32 8.46 14.65 4.95
C LEU A 32 7.42 13.69 5.56
N PRO A 33 7.79 12.89 6.58
CA PRO A 33 6.85 12.00 7.24
C PRO A 33 5.72 12.79 7.92
N LEU A 34 4.50 12.25 7.87
CA LEU A 34 3.35 12.87 8.54
C LEU A 34 3.60 13.05 10.05
N GLU A 35 4.24 12.09 10.67
CA GLU A 35 4.62 12.15 12.09
C GLU A 35 5.52 13.34 12.39
N VAL A 36 6.50 13.63 11.54
CA VAL A 36 7.39 14.79 11.68
C VAL A 36 6.63 16.10 11.49
N ILE A 37 5.70 16.15 10.54
CA ILE A 37 4.84 17.32 10.30
C ILE A 37 3.99 17.62 11.54
N GLN A 38 3.37 16.59 12.11
CA GLN A 38 2.47 16.73 13.25
C GLN A 38 3.21 17.12 14.53
N ASN A 39 4.31 16.42 14.83
CA ASN A 39 5.12 16.68 16.02
C ASN A 39 5.79 18.06 15.96
N GLY A 40 6.19 18.51 14.76
CA GLY A 40 6.78 19.83 14.54
C GLY A 40 5.79 20.97 14.36
N GLY A 41 4.47 20.68 14.21
CA GLY A 41 3.45 21.69 13.91
C GLY A 41 3.69 22.43 12.59
N ILE A 42 4.34 21.77 11.63
CA ILE A 42 4.88 22.36 10.39
C ILE A 42 3.78 22.70 9.42
N ARG A 43 3.83 23.88 8.81
CA ARG A 43 2.86 24.38 7.83
C ARG A 43 3.52 24.92 6.58
N PRO A 44 2.84 24.95 5.42
CA PRO A 44 3.31 25.68 4.25
C PRO A 44 3.62 27.15 4.58
N GLY A 45 4.74 27.63 4.06
CA GLY A 45 5.24 28.96 4.34
C GLY A 45 6.15 29.07 5.58
N ASP A 46 6.15 28.08 6.47
CA ASP A 46 7.05 28.11 7.62
C ASP A 46 8.51 28.02 7.19
N ARG A 47 9.37 28.71 7.94
CA ARG A 47 10.81 28.51 7.88
C ARG A 47 11.20 27.42 8.85
N VAL A 48 11.84 26.37 8.33
CA VAL A 48 12.14 25.17 9.12
C VAL A 48 13.60 24.77 8.99
N ASP A 49 14.12 24.18 10.06
CA ASP A 49 15.30 23.33 10.00
C ASP A 49 14.86 21.90 9.75
N VAL A 50 15.57 21.20 8.86
CA VAL A 50 15.29 19.80 8.55
C VAL A 50 16.56 18.97 8.65
N LEU A 51 16.42 17.81 9.29
CA LEU A 51 17.46 16.78 9.35
C LEU A 51 16.98 15.56 8.54
N GLY A 52 17.76 15.15 7.56
CA GLY A 52 17.39 14.02 6.71
C GLY A 52 18.57 13.42 5.99
N ILE A 53 18.31 12.29 5.31
CA ILE A 53 19.28 11.56 4.50
C ILE A 53 19.03 11.87 3.03
N PRO A 54 20.03 12.33 2.27
CA PRO A 54 19.90 12.50 0.84
C PRO A 54 19.78 11.13 0.15
N VAL A 55 18.78 10.98 -0.71
CA VAL A 55 18.54 9.78 -1.52
C VAL A 55 18.60 10.13 -2.99
N VAL A 56 19.39 9.38 -3.71
CA VAL A 56 19.54 9.50 -5.17
C VAL A 56 18.80 8.34 -5.83
N TYR A 57 17.98 8.65 -6.81
CA TYR A 57 17.29 7.62 -7.59
C TYR A 57 17.22 7.98 -9.07
N LEU A 58 17.17 6.96 -9.91
CA LEU A 58 17.09 7.10 -11.35
C LEU A 58 15.61 6.99 -11.80
N LYS A 59 15.13 8.01 -12.50
CA LYS A 59 13.80 7.98 -13.11
C LYS A 59 13.91 8.36 -14.59
N LYS A 60 13.55 7.44 -15.48
CA LYS A 60 13.63 7.64 -16.95
C LYS A 60 14.98 8.23 -17.39
N SER A 61 16.08 7.63 -16.93
CA SER A 61 17.47 8.07 -17.21
C SER A 61 17.86 9.44 -16.64
N VAL A 62 17.04 10.04 -15.79
CA VAL A 62 17.35 11.27 -15.06
C VAL A 62 17.69 10.95 -13.62
N VAL A 63 18.82 11.44 -13.16
CA VAL A 63 19.21 11.34 -11.75
C VAL A 63 18.44 12.39 -10.95
N LEU A 64 17.68 11.93 -9.97
CA LEU A 64 16.90 12.80 -9.10
C LEU A 64 17.42 12.70 -7.67
N PHE A 65 17.47 13.84 -7.00
CA PHE A 65 17.84 13.95 -5.60
C PHE A 65 16.61 14.26 -4.77
N LYS A 66 16.47 13.58 -3.65
CA LYS A 66 15.49 13.87 -2.62
C LYS A 66 16.12 13.81 -1.25
N LEU A 67 15.56 14.55 -0.32
CA LEU A 67 15.90 14.45 1.09
C LEU A 67 14.77 13.70 1.82
N HIS A 68 15.09 12.56 2.42
CA HIS A 68 14.19 11.88 3.36
C HIS A 68 14.38 12.47 4.72
N VAL A 69 13.40 13.24 5.18
CA VAL A 69 13.48 13.97 6.45
C VAL A 69 13.14 13.03 7.60
N HIS A 70 13.95 13.06 8.66
CA HIS A 70 13.73 12.30 9.89
C HIS A 70 13.29 13.18 11.05
N ALA A 71 13.68 14.45 11.03
CA ALA A 71 13.27 15.45 12.00
C ALA A 71 13.16 16.82 11.34
N ALA A 72 12.24 17.63 11.82
CA ALA A 72 12.12 19.02 11.41
C ALA A 72 11.59 19.86 12.57
N SER A 73 12.01 21.12 12.62
CA SER A 73 11.57 22.09 13.61
C SER A 73 11.28 23.43 12.95
N VAL A 74 10.25 24.12 13.40
CA VAL A 74 9.88 25.44 12.91
C VAL A 74 10.80 26.47 13.54
N ILE A 75 11.54 27.23 12.72
CA ILE A 75 12.35 28.37 13.16
C ILE A 75 11.49 29.63 13.19
N GLU A 76 10.66 29.81 12.16
CA GLU A 76 9.80 30.97 12.00
C GLU A 76 8.47 30.54 11.38
N ALA A 77 7.38 30.80 12.10
CA ALA A 77 6.04 30.41 11.65
C ALA A 77 5.49 31.44 10.66
N SER A 78 4.87 30.96 9.58
CA SER A 78 4.21 31.80 8.60
C SER A 78 2.95 32.43 9.16
N ALA A 79 2.78 33.73 8.93
CA ALA A 79 1.61 34.49 9.40
C ALA A 79 0.29 34.18 8.64
N GLY A 80 0.30 33.35 7.58
CA GLY A 80 -0.83 33.21 6.68
C GLY A 80 -1.08 31.87 6.01
N GLY A 81 -0.31 30.84 6.31
CA GLY A 81 -0.51 29.52 5.70
C GLY A 81 -1.64 28.74 6.40
N ARG A 82 -2.78 28.49 5.72
CA ARG A 82 -3.64 27.36 6.07
C ARG A 82 -2.90 26.08 5.67
N GLY A 83 -2.07 25.56 6.58
CA GLY A 83 -1.61 24.17 6.47
C GLY A 83 -2.83 23.23 6.44
N PRO A 84 -2.69 21.96 6.02
CA PRO A 84 -3.74 20.99 6.22
C PRO A 84 -4.13 21.12 7.70
N GLU A 85 -5.43 21.42 7.97
CA GLU A 85 -5.91 21.44 9.35
C GLU A 85 -5.44 20.11 9.95
N PRO A 86 -4.70 20.14 11.07
CA PRO A 86 -4.32 18.90 11.72
C PRO A 86 -5.63 18.15 11.95
N VAL A 87 -5.73 16.97 11.39
CA VAL A 87 -6.89 16.10 11.58
C VAL A 87 -7.04 16.01 13.08
N LYS A 88 -8.06 16.69 13.61
CA LYS A 88 -8.27 16.85 15.05
C LYS A 88 -8.22 15.46 15.67
N ASN A 89 -7.13 15.19 16.41
CA ASN A 89 -6.98 13.96 17.18
C ASN A 89 -6.85 12.66 16.35
N ILE A 90 -5.94 12.61 15.35
CA ILE A 90 -5.61 11.39 14.62
C ILE A 90 -5.22 10.24 15.57
N GLU A 91 -4.43 10.53 16.60
CA GLU A 91 -4.02 9.55 17.61
C GLU A 91 -5.22 8.99 18.39
N GLY A 92 -6.14 9.85 18.78
CA GLY A 92 -7.39 9.41 19.42
C GLY A 92 -8.24 8.55 18.51
N THR A 93 -8.35 8.90 17.23
CA THR A 93 -9.10 8.10 16.25
C THR A 93 -8.42 6.75 15.99
N ILE A 94 -7.10 6.71 15.80
CA ILE A 94 -6.34 5.47 15.60
C ILE A 94 -6.40 4.60 16.87
N SER A 95 -6.29 5.19 18.05
CA SER A 95 -6.41 4.46 19.33
C SER A 95 -7.79 3.85 19.49
N HIS A 96 -8.84 4.62 19.24
CA HIS A 96 -10.22 4.12 19.26
C HIS A 96 -10.47 3.01 18.23
N LEU A 97 -9.91 3.12 17.05
CA LEU A 97 -10.02 2.07 16.03
C LEU A 97 -9.25 0.80 16.39
N LYS A 98 -8.12 0.92 17.09
CA LYS A 98 -7.42 -0.24 17.64
C LYS A 98 -8.25 -0.94 18.71
N GLU A 99 -8.95 -0.19 19.56
CA GLU A 99 -9.91 -0.73 20.53
C GLU A 99 -11.06 -1.47 19.83
N LEU A 100 -11.50 -1.00 18.66
CA LEU A 100 -12.48 -1.66 17.81
C LEU A 100 -11.93 -2.86 17.02
N GLY A 101 -10.68 -3.25 17.25
CA GLY A 101 -10.04 -4.38 16.58
C GLY A 101 -9.49 -4.10 15.19
N PHE A 102 -9.32 -2.82 14.83
CA PHE A 102 -8.72 -2.45 13.56
C PHE A 102 -7.30 -3.02 13.43
N LYS A 103 -7.05 -3.67 12.29
CA LYS A 103 -5.73 -4.16 11.89
C LYS A 103 -5.46 -3.79 10.43
N ARG A 104 -4.21 -3.47 10.13
CA ARG A 104 -3.76 -3.35 8.75
C ARG A 104 -3.69 -4.73 8.10
N ILE A 105 -4.17 -4.81 6.88
CA ILE A 105 -4.23 -6.06 6.11
C ILE A 105 -3.24 -5.94 4.95
N PRO A 106 -2.22 -6.81 4.88
CA PRO A 106 -1.29 -6.80 3.77
C PRO A 106 -2.02 -7.16 2.45
N PHE A 107 -1.43 -6.78 1.32
CA PHE A 107 -1.96 -7.19 0.02
C PHE A 107 -2.00 -8.72 -0.07
N PRO A 108 -3.12 -9.33 -0.47
CA PRO A 108 -3.29 -10.78 -0.42
C PRO A 108 -2.33 -11.47 -1.40
N LYS A 109 -1.72 -12.57 -0.98
CA LYS A 109 -0.89 -13.41 -1.86
C LYS A 109 -1.67 -13.89 -3.10
N ARG A 110 -2.99 -13.99 -3.01
CA ARG A 110 -3.89 -14.30 -4.11
C ARG A 110 -5.09 -13.37 -4.08
N ALA A 111 -5.08 -12.37 -4.94
CA ALA A 111 -6.24 -11.52 -5.17
C ALA A 111 -7.24 -12.29 -6.06
N THR A 112 -8.38 -12.66 -5.49
CA THR A 112 -9.43 -13.41 -6.20
C THR A 112 -10.43 -12.50 -6.88
N ALA A 113 -10.71 -11.36 -6.26
CA ALA A 113 -11.57 -10.32 -6.80
C ALA A 113 -11.17 -8.96 -6.22
N ILE A 114 -11.33 -7.92 -7.02
CA ILE A 114 -11.10 -6.53 -6.66
C ILE A 114 -12.44 -5.81 -6.74
N SER A 115 -12.93 -5.27 -5.62
CA SER A 115 -14.13 -4.45 -5.62
C SER A 115 -13.74 -2.98 -5.67
N VAL A 116 -14.23 -2.26 -6.67
CA VAL A 116 -13.94 -0.84 -6.89
C VAL A 116 -15.18 -0.01 -6.64
N ILE A 117 -15.16 0.75 -5.57
CA ILE A 117 -16.22 1.70 -5.19
C ILE A 117 -15.86 3.04 -5.81
N HIS A 118 -16.73 3.57 -6.65
CA HIS A 118 -16.46 4.76 -7.42
C HIS A 118 -17.72 5.63 -7.64
N SER A 119 -17.55 6.86 -8.09
CA SER A 119 -18.66 7.76 -8.38
C SER A 119 -19.62 7.18 -9.42
N LYS A 120 -20.93 7.38 -9.21
CA LYS A 120 -21.96 7.14 -10.22
C LYS A 120 -21.91 8.14 -11.37
N SER A 121 -21.27 9.29 -11.18
CA SER A 121 -21.20 10.33 -12.21
C SER A 121 -20.34 9.88 -13.38
N HIS A 122 -20.90 9.99 -14.58
CA HIS A 122 -20.17 9.73 -15.82
C HIS A 122 -19.23 10.88 -16.23
N ALA A 123 -19.30 12.04 -15.54
CA ALA A 123 -18.51 13.22 -15.89
C ALA A 123 -16.99 13.04 -15.68
N ALA A 124 -16.63 12.16 -14.73
CA ALA A 124 -15.24 11.72 -14.56
C ALA A 124 -15.24 10.19 -14.62
N ASN A 125 -14.66 9.61 -15.66
CA ASN A 125 -14.65 8.16 -15.86
C ASN A 125 -13.57 7.48 -15.01
N VAL A 126 -13.59 7.79 -13.69
CA VAL A 126 -12.57 7.34 -12.71
C VAL A 126 -12.41 5.81 -12.66
N PHE A 127 -13.49 5.08 -12.91
CA PHE A 127 -13.43 3.63 -12.99
C PHE A 127 -12.67 3.16 -14.23
N ALA A 128 -12.87 3.80 -15.38
CA ALA A 128 -12.10 3.49 -16.58
C ALA A 128 -10.62 3.85 -16.41
N ASP A 129 -10.30 4.99 -15.78
CA ASP A 129 -8.92 5.39 -15.50
C ASP A 129 -8.21 4.34 -14.62
N PHE A 130 -8.88 3.89 -13.57
CA PHE A 130 -8.40 2.79 -12.74
C PHE A 130 -8.18 1.51 -13.54
N LYS A 131 -9.19 1.11 -14.33
CA LYS A 131 -9.21 -0.15 -15.08
C LYS A 131 -8.17 -0.16 -16.21
N ASN A 132 -8.01 0.95 -16.91
CA ASN A 132 -7.02 1.11 -17.98
C ASN A 132 -5.61 0.98 -17.42
N GLU A 133 -5.35 1.56 -16.25
CA GLU A 133 -4.04 1.46 -15.62
C GLU A 133 -3.78 0.08 -15.00
N LEU A 134 -4.82 -0.58 -14.51
CA LEU A 134 -4.73 -1.97 -14.04
C LEU A 134 -4.29 -2.93 -15.16
N ASP A 135 -4.79 -2.72 -16.40
CA ASP A 135 -4.43 -3.44 -17.65
C ASP A 135 -4.23 -4.96 -17.52
N LEU A 136 -5.03 -5.62 -16.68
CA LEU A 136 -5.00 -7.06 -16.44
C LEU A 136 -6.38 -7.67 -16.72
N LYS A 137 -6.54 -8.24 -17.92
CA LYS A 137 -7.81 -8.84 -18.37
C LYS A 137 -8.22 -10.09 -17.57
N SER A 138 -7.29 -10.72 -16.89
CA SER A 138 -7.52 -11.97 -16.13
C SER A 138 -8.00 -11.74 -14.69
N VAL A 139 -8.12 -10.49 -14.24
CA VAL A 139 -8.52 -10.16 -12.88
C VAL A 139 -10.00 -9.83 -12.84
N ASN A 140 -10.73 -10.48 -11.93
CA ASN A 140 -12.13 -10.16 -11.69
C ASN A 140 -12.25 -8.82 -10.96
N VAL A 141 -12.84 -7.83 -11.61
CA VAL A 141 -13.06 -6.47 -11.07
C VAL A 141 -14.56 -6.22 -10.97
N GLU A 142 -15.03 -6.15 -9.73
CA GLU A 142 -16.40 -5.76 -9.38
C GLU A 142 -16.50 -4.23 -9.36
N SER A 143 -17.46 -3.68 -10.09
CA SER A 143 -17.74 -2.23 -10.11
C SER A 143 -18.91 -1.92 -9.18
N LEU A 144 -18.71 -1.01 -8.24
CA LEU A 144 -19.69 -0.57 -7.24
C LEU A 144 -19.95 0.94 -7.36
N PRO A 145 -20.76 1.39 -8.34
CA PRO A 145 -21.06 2.80 -8.53
C PRO A 145 -21.88 3.34 -7.35
N THR A 146 -21.38 4.39 -6.68
CA THR A 146 -21.90 4.87 -5.41
C THR A 146 -22.02 6.41 -5.40
N ALA A 147 -22.98 6.93 -4.64
CA ALA A 147 -23.09 8.37 -4.38
C ALA A 147 -21.97 8.79 -3.43
N MET A 148 -20.95 9.50 -3.94
CA MET A 148 -19.76 9.87 -3.16
C MET A 148 -19.98 11.02 -2.17
N THR A 149 -21.17 11.64 -2.21
CA THR A 149 -21.61 12.67 -1.26
C THR A 149 -22.45 12.11 -0.10
N ASP A 150 -22.79 10.81 -0.13
CA ASP A 150 -23.56 10.13 0.92
C ASP A 150 -22.68 9.15 1.69
N PRO A 151 -22.28 9.46 2.95
CA PRO A 151 -21.44 8.58 3.76
C PRO A 151 -22.05 7.20 3.98
N SER A 152 -23.37 7.14 4.16
CA SER A 152 -24.08 5.88 4.40
C SER A 152 -24.12 5.01 3.14
N ALA A 153 -24.21 5.61 1.96
CA ALA A 153 -24.11 4.87 0.69
C ALA A 153 -22.71 4.29 0.48
N ILE A 154 -21.67 5.06 0.80
CA ILE A 154 -20.29 4.59 0.73
C ILE A 154 -20.06 3.45 1.72
N ALA A 155 -20.51 3.60 2.97
CA ALA A 155 -20.38 2.55 3.98
C ALA A 155 -21.06 1.25 3.55
N ARG A 156 -22.29 1.33 3.02
CA ARG A 156 -22.98 0.15 2.46
C ARG A 156 -22.23 -0.48 1.30
N ALA A 157 -21.67 0.32 0.39
CA ALA A 157 -20.89 -0.20 -0.73
C ALA A 157 -19.60 -0.91 -0.25
N ILE A 158 -18.93 -0.39 0.78
CA ILE A 158 -17.77 -1.05 1.41
C ILE A 158 -18.19 -2.39 2.02
N ASP A 159 -19.32 -2.44 2.71
CA ASP A 159 -19.81 -3.70 3.32
C ASP A 159 -20.20 -4.72 2.25
N GLN A 160 -20.84 -4.30 1.17
CA GLN A 160 -21.27 -5.15 0.05
C GLN A 160 -20.10 -5.64 -0.81
N ALA A 161 -18.98 -4.93 -0.84
CA ALA A 161 -17.82 -5.31 -1.64
C ALA A 161 -17.38 -6.75 -1.34
N SER A 162 -17.34 -7.61 -2.36
CA SER A 162 -17.06 -9.04 -2.23
C SER A 162 -15.57 -9.38 -2.36
N GLY A 163 -14.78 -8.45 -2.92
CA GLY A 163 -13.35 -8.63 -3.19
C GLY A 163 -12.50 -8.70 -1.93
N ASN A 164 -11.40 -9.45 -2.01
CA ASN A 164 -10.36 -9.43 -0.97
C ASN A 164 -9.37 -8.26 -1.12
N VAL A 165 -9.58 -7.44 -2.16
CA VAL A 165 -9.02 -6.09 -2.31
C VAL A 165 -10.18 -5.14 -2.56
N VAL A 166 -10.30 -4.09 -1.75
CA VAL A 166 -11.33 -3.06 -1.87
C VAL A 166 -10.67 -1.73 -2.18
N VAL A 167 -11.12 -1.10 -3.25
CA VAL A 167 -10.57 0.17 -3.74
C VAL A 167 -11.68 1.22 -3.70
N LEU A 168 -11.47 2.29 -2.95
CA LEU A 168 -12.36 3.44 -2.90
C LEU A 168 -11.71 4.58 -3.69
N ILE A 169 -12.27 4.89 -4.85
CA ILE A 169 -11.73 5.91 -5.76
C ILE A 169 -12.74 7.01 -6.05
N ARG A 170 -12.21 8.22 -6.19
CA ARG A 170 -12.95 9.40 -6.59
C ARG A 170 -12.10 10.26 -7.53
N GLY A 171 -12.76 10.94 -8.46
CA GLY A 171 -12.15 12.03 -9.25
C GLY A 171 -11.97 13.30 -8.43
N GLY A 172 -11.40 14.32 -9.03
CA GLY A 172 -11.31 15.66 -8.43
C GLY A 172 -12.69 16.25 -8.12
N GLY A 173 -12.75 17.19 -7.19
CA GLY A 173 -13.96 17.91 -6.76
C GLY A 173 -13.60 18.88 -5.65
N ASP A 174 -14.58 19.65 -5.15
CA ASP A 174 -14.39 20.64 -4.09
C ASP A 174 -14.01 20.02 -2.75
N ASP A 175 -13.25 20.75 -1.95
CA ASP A 175 -12.80 20.34 -0.61
C ASP A 175 -13.96 19.94 0.31
N ALA A 176 -15.11 20.60 0.19
CA ALA A 176 -16.31 20.28 0.95
C ALA A 176 -16.80 18.84 0.75
N GLU A 177 -16.60 18.27 -0.41
CA GLU A 177 -17.02 16.89 -0.71
C GLU A 177 -16.12 15.84 -0.05
N PHE A 178 -14.89 16.21 0.35
CA PHE A 178 -13.98 15.31 1.07
C PHE A 178 -14.37 15.05 2.52
N THR A 179 -15.25 15.89 3.11
CA THR A 179 -15.78 15.67 4.46
C THR A 179 -16.52 14.35 4.58
N THR A 180 -17.09 13.85 3.49
CA THR A 180 -17.75 12.54 3.43
C THR A 180 -16.82 11.38 3.81
N PHE A 181 -15.55 11.46 3.42
CA PHE A 181 -14.54 10.43 3.72
C PHE A 181 -13.94 10.55 5.14
N GLN A 182 -14.39 11.57 5.88
CA GLN A 182 -14.08 11.73 7.30
C GLN A 182 -15.21 11.25 8.19
N HIS A 183 -16.38 10.88 7.60
CA HIS A 183 -17.54 10.47 8.35
C HIS A 183 -17.35 9.12 9.02
N ASP A 184 -17.81 8.99 10.25
CA ASP A 184 -17.69 7.81 11.10
C ASP A 184 -18.16 6.53 10.42
N ASP A 185 -19.25 6.57 9.66
CA ASP A 185 -19.79 5.39 8.97
C ASP A 185 -18.81 4.83 7.94
N VAL A 186 -18.17 5.69 7.14
CA VAL A 186 -17.18 5.31 6.14
C VAL A 186 -15.93 4.74 6.82
N VAL A 187 -15.47 5.43 7.85
CA VAL A 187 -14.28 5.05 8.63
C VAL A 187 -14.49 3.69 9.30
N LYS A 188 -15.63 3.50 9.98
CA LYS A 188 -15.97 2.22 10.62
C LYS A 188 -16.16 1.09 9.61
N ALA A 189 -16.80 1.36 8.46
CA ALA A 189 -16.97 0.37 7.40
C ALA A 189 -15.60 -0.09 6.84
N LEU A 190 -14.68 0.83 6.56
CA LEU A 190 -13.31 0.51 6.15
C LEU A 190 -12.56 -0.26 7.25
N ALA A 191 -12.65 0.19 8.50
CA ALA A 191 -11.94 -0.43 9.62
C ALA A 191 -12.31 -1.89 9.83
N ARG A 192 -13.60 -2.22 9.73
CA ARG A 192 -14.11 -3.61 9.91
C ARG A 192 -13.96 -4.50 8.68
N LYS A 193 -13.69 -3.91 7.49
CA LYS A 193 -13.60 -4.69 6.25
C LYS A 193 -12.42 -5.64 6.26
N ALA A 194 -12.68 -6.93 6.15
CA ALA A 194 -11.67 -8.01 6.10
C ALA A 194 -11.09 -8.16 4.68
N ALA A 195 -10.57 -7.07 4.09
CA ALA A 195 -9.94 -7.02 2.78
C ALA A 195 -8.79 -6.01 2.81
N HIS A 196 -7.84 -6.10 1.88
CA HIS A 196 -6.84 -5.06 1.69
C HIS A 196 -7.52 -3.82 1.10
N ARG A 197 -7.42 -2.69 1.81
CA ARG A 197 -8.17 -1.45 1.54
C ARG A 197 -7.26 -0.42 0.90
N ILE A 198 -7.70 0.11 -0.22
CA ILE A 198 -6.97 1.11 -0.99
C ILE A 198 -7.87 2.33 -1.17
N THR A 199 -7.30 3.53 -1.01
CA THR A 199 -7.97 4.77 -1.37
C THR A 199 -7.25 5.48 -2.49
N GLY A 200 -8.02 6.14 -3.38
CA GLY A 200 -7.52 6.99 -4.45
C GLY A 200 -8.47 8.17 -4.64
N LEU A 201 -8.52 9.07 -3.64
CA LEU A 201 -9.57 10.08 -3.50
C LEU A 201 -9.28 11.39 -4.23
N GLY A 202 -8.11 11.53 -4.90
CA GLY A 202 -7.87 12.64 -5.82
C GLY A 202 -7.49 13.97 -5.16
N HIS A 203 -7.00 13.99 -3.94
CA HIS A 203 -6.66 15.25 -3.27
C HIS A 203 -5.18 15.33 -2.85
N TYR A 204 -4.55 16.48 -3.13
CA TYR A 204 -3.14 16.70 -2.82
C TYR A 204 -2.89 17.33 -1.44
N GLY A 205 -3.89 17.91 -0.81
CA GLY A 205 -3.71 18.75 0.38
C GLY A 205 -4.16 18.15 1.71
N ASN A 206 -5.16 17.26 1.72
CA ASN A 206 -5.77 16.80 2.96
C ASN A 206 -5.87 15.28 3.03
N LEU A 207 -5.36 14.71 4.11
CA LEU A 207 -5.60 13.32 4.49
C LEU A 207 -7.01 13.20 5.04
N THR A 208 -7.80 12.33 4.43
CA THR A 208 -9.08 11.95 5.02
C THR A 208 -8.89 10.83 6.04
N TYR A 209 -9.85 10.65 6.97
CA TYR A 209 -9.82 9.48 7.86
C TYR A 209 -9.90 8.16 7.10
N ALA A 210 -10.60 8.12 5.97
CA ALA A 210 -10.61 6.96 5.08
C ALA A 210 -9.21 6.60 4.58
N ASP A 211 -8.37 7.59 4.25
CA ASP A 211 -6.99 7.37 3.83
C ASP A 211 -6.11 6.82 4.96
N ILE A 212 -6.33 7.30 6.19
CA ILE A 212 -5.58 6.85 7.37
C ILE A 212 -5.87 5.39 7.68
N ILE A 213 -7.13 4.96 7.48
CA ILE A 213 -7.59 3.59 7.74
C ILE A 213 -7.23 2.65 6.59
N ALA A 214 -7.13 3.16 5.37
CA ALA A 214 -6.71 2.35 4.24
C ALA A 214 -5.34 1.72 4.46
N ASP A 215 -5.15 0.49 4.02
CA ASP A 215 -3.86 -0.20 4.07
C ASP A 215 -2.84 0.44 3.11
N PHE A 216 -3.37 1.04 2.04
CA PHE A 216 -2.59 1.85 1.09
C PHE A 216 -3.44 3.02 0.59
N CYS A 217 -2.85 4.21 0.47
CA CYS A 217 -3.53 5.36 -0.11
C CYS A 217 -2.74 5.95 -1.27
N THR A 218 -3.48 6.39 -2.28
CA THR A 218 -2.96 7.04 -3.48
C THR A 218 -3.67 8.37 -3.71
N THR A 219 -3.08 9.21 -4.55
CA THR A 219 -3.67 10.52 -4.86
C THR A 219 -4.69 10.48 -6.00
N THR A 220 -4.68 9.46 -6.84
CA THR A 220 -5.54 9.40 -8.03
C THR A 220 -6.06 7.99 -8.28
N PRO A 221 -7.20 7.84 -8.98
CA PRO A 221 -7.69 6.54 -9.45
C PRO A 221 -6.66 5.77 -10.29
N THR A 222 -5.97 6.48 -11.19
CA THR A 222 -4.88 5.94 -12.01
C THR A 222 -3.76 5.36 -11.14
N SER A 223 -3.30 6.11 -10.14
CA SER A 223 -2.27 5.62 -9.21
C SER A 223 -2.72 4.42 -8.39
N ALA A 224 -4.02 4.34 -8.07
CA ALA A 224 -4.58 3.16 -7.40
C ALA A 224 -4.54 1.93 -8.32
N GLY A 225 -4.88 2.08 -9.60
CA GLY A 225 -4.78 1.02 -10.62
C GLY A 225 -3.34 0.54 -10.79
N ALA A 226 -2.39 1.46 -10.91
CA ALA A 226 -0.96 1.16 -11.01
C ALA A 226 -0.45 0.37 -9.80
N TYR A 227 -0.81 0.79 -8.59
CA TYR A 227 -0.44 0.08 -7.37
C TYR A 227 -0.98 -1.35 -7.36
N VAL A 228 -2.27 -1.53 -7.66
CA VAL A 228 -2.89 -2.87 -7.70
C VAL A 228 -2.19 -3.76 -8.73
N ARG A 229 -1.93 -3.25 -9.93
CA ARG A 229 -1.19 -3.97 -10.98
C ARG A 229 0.18 -4.43 -10.48
N GLU A 230 0.95 -3.53 -9.88
CA GLU A 230 2.27 -3.83 -9.35
C GLU A 230 2.22 -4.93 -8.28
N GLN A 231 1.28 -4.84 -7.35
CA GLN A 231 1.11 -5.85 -6.29
C GLN A 231 0.70 -7.23 -6.85
N LEU A 232 -0.16 -7.25 -7.87
CA LEU A 232 -0.56 -8.50 -8.55
C LEU A 232 0.62 -9.16 -9.24
N ILE A 233 1.42 -8.40 -9.97
CA ILE A 233 2.65 -8.90 -10.64
C ILE A 233 3.64 -9.41 -9.59
N ARG A 234 3.88 -8.64 -8.54
CA ARG A 234 4.78 -9.02 -7.45
C ARG A 234 4.37 -10.31 -6.78
N THR A 235 3.09 -10.44 -6.42
CA THR A 235 2.59 -11.64 -5.75
C THR A 235 2.54 -12.86 -6.69
N TYR A 236 2.35 -12.65 -7.99
CA TYR A 236 2.47 -13.70 -8.99
C TYR A 236 3.92 -14.21 -9.08
N ASN A 237 4.89 -13.33 -9.23
CA ASN A 237 6.30 -13.70 -9.31
C ASN A 237 6.78 -14.42 -8.05
N MET A 238 6.43 -13.92 -6.87
CA MET A 238 6.75 -14.59 -5.60
C MET A 238 6.21 -16.02 -5.54
N ARG A 239 4.96 -16.24 -5.99
CA ARG A 239 4.38 -17.59 -6.02
C ARG A 239 5.07 -18.52 -7.02
N GLN A 240 5.53 -18.00 -8.16
CA GLN A 240 6.28 -18.80 -9.13
C GLN A 240 7.61 -19.25 -8.51
N THR A 241 8.35 -18.35 -7.90
CA THR A 241 9.61 -18.69 -7.21
C THR A 241 9.38 -19.68 -6.07
N GLU A 242 8.32 -19.49 -5.25
CA GLU A 242 7.96 -20.46 -4.19
C GLU A 242 7.68 -21.86 -4.78
N ARG A 243 6.99 -21.95 -5.92
CA ARG A 243 6.68 -23.23 -6.59
C ARG A 243 7.95 -23.89 -7.12
N GLU A 244 8.79 -23.15 -7.82
CA GLU A 244 10.08 -23.66 -8.34
C GLU A 244 10.94 -24.21 -7.21
N THR A 245 11.06 -23.47 -6.10
CA THR A 245 11.80 -23.92 -4.92
C THR A 245 11.24 -25.21 -4.32
N LEU A 246 9.91 -25.32 -4.23
CA LEU A 246 9.24 -26.51 -3.71
C LEU A 246 9.42 -27.72 -4.64
N GLU A 247 9.37 -27.52 -5.95
CA GLU A 247 9.60 -28.57 -6.94
C GLU A 247 11.06 -29.07 -6.91
N GLU A 248 12.02 -28.16 -6.78
CA GLU A 248 13.44 -28.53 -6.61
C GLU A 248 13.66 -29.33 -5.32
N GLN A 249 13.09 -28.89 -4.21
CA GLN A 249 13.19 -29.63 -2.94
C GLN A 249 12.55 -31.01 -3.03
N ALA A 250 11.38 -31.10 -3.67
CA ALA A 250 10.71 -32.39 -3.87
C ALA A 250 11.53 -33.32 -4.74
N ALA A 251 12.15 -32.82 -5.80
CA ALA A 251 13.05 -33.60 -6.66
C ALA A 251 14.29 -34.10 -5.91
N LEU A 252 14.91 -33.24 -5.08
CA LEU A 252 16.05 -33.62 -4.24
C LEU A 252 15.67 -34.71 -3.22
N ILE A 253 14.54 -34.57 -2.54
CA ILE A 253 14.04 -35.58 -1.59
C ILE A 253 13.80 -36.93 -2.30
N LYS A 254 13.19 -36.89 -3.50
CA LYS A 254 12.99 -38.09 -4.32
C LYS A 254 14.30 -38.74 -4.71
N ALA A 255 15.30 -37.98 -5.15
CA ALA A 255 16.63 -38.49 -5.50
C ALA A 255 17.33 -39.15 -4.28
N LEU A 256 17.25 -38.51 -3.11
CA LEU A 256 17.80 -39.04 -1.86
C LEU A 256 17.12 -40.36 -1.43
N ARG A 257 15.80 -40.46 -1.56
CA ARG A 257 15.04 -41.69 -1.26
C ARG A 257 15.47 -42.83 -2.19
N ILE A 258 15.59 -42.56 -3.48
CA ILE A 258 16.04 -43.55 -4.47
C ILE A 258 17.49 -44.00 -4.18
N SER A 259 18.36 -43.07 -3.87
CA SER A 259 19.74 -43.38 -3.48
C SER A 259 19.79 -44.27 -2.23
N LYS A 260 19.04 -43.88 -1.18
CA LYS A 260 18.94 -44.68 0.05
C LYS A 260 18.46 -46.10 -0.23
N LEU A 261 17.42 -46.25 -1.05
CA LEU A 261 16.88 -47.56 -1.43
C LEU A 261 17.96 -48.40 -2.18
N LYS A 262 18.71 -47.81 -3.11
CA LYS A 262 19.80 -48.48 -3.81
C LYS A 262 20.87 -48.98 -2.85
N TRP A 263 21.28 -48.15 -1.90
CA TRP A 263 22.28 -48.57 -0.88
C TRP A 263 21.76 -49.67 0.05
N MET A 264 20.48 -49.65 0.40
CA MET A 264 19.85 -50.74 1.16
C MET A 264 19.85 -52.04 0.41
N LEU A 265 19.54 -52.03 -0.89
CA LEU A 265 19.58 -53.22 -1.74
C LEU A 265 21.01 -53.79 -1.87
N VAL A 266 22.02 -52.91 -2.05
CA VAL A 266 23.44 -53.32 -2.08
C VAL A 266 23.85 -53.93 -0.76
N ALA A 267 23.48 -53.35 0.36
CA ALA A 267 23.75 -53.89 1.68
C ALA A 267 23.10 -55.28 1.92
N LEU A 268 21.85 -55.44 1.51
CA LEU A 268 21.14 -56.71 1.60
C LEU A 268 21.81 -57.80 0.70
N ALA A 269 22.17 -57.45 -0.51
CA ALA A 269 22.91 -58.35 -1.40
C ALA A 269 24.26 -58.78 -0.83
N GLY A 270 24.99 -57.84 -0.19
CA GLY A 270 26.24 -58.14 0.49
C GLY A 270 26.11 -59.09 1.65
N ILE A 271 25.05 -58.90 2.49
CA ILE A 271 24.73 -59.81 3.61
C ILE A 271 24.35 -61.19 3.08
N ALA A 272 23.54 -61.27 2.03
CA ALA A 272 23.12 -62.55 1.46
C ALA A 272 24.35 -63.32 0.89
N LEU A 273 25.28 -62.62 0.19
CA LEU A 273 26.50 -63.20 -0.33
C LEU A 273 27.44 -63.71 0.79
N ALA A 274 27.61 -62.92 1.85
CA ALA A 274 28.43 -63.31 2.98
C ALA A 274 27.84 -64.57 3.71
N GLY A 275 26.51 -64.62 3.87
CA GLY A 275 25.82 -65.78 4.42
C GLY A 275 26.00 -67.04 3.54
N TYR A 276 25.92 -66.90 2.21
CA TYR A 276 26.12 -68.00 1.26
C TYR A 276 27.56 -68.53 1.31
N LEU A 277 28.56 -67.65 1.33
CA LEU A 277 29.97 -68.03 1.43
C LEU A 277 30.34 -68.63 2.80
N GLY A 278 29.67 -68.24 3.89
CA GLY A 278 29.85 -68.81 5.22
C GLY A 278 29.22 -70.19 5.39
N PHE A 279 28.20 -70.52 4.58
CA PHE A 279 27.56 -71.83 4.64
C PHE A 279 28.35 -72.94 3.89
N PHE A 280 29.26 -72.58 2.99
CA PHE A 280 30.11 -73.51 2.24
C PHE A 280 31.54 -73.63 2.81
N ARG A 281 31.76 -73.13 3.99
CA ARG A 281 32.98 -73.35 4.78
C ARG A 281 32.67 -74.20 6.00
#